data_fbbb25ea2f2eab7c86910ca979782dc4
#
_entry.id   fbbb25ea2f2eab7c86910ca979782dc4
#
_cell.length_a   1.000
_cell.length_b   1.000
_cell.length_c   1.000
_cell.angle_alpha   90.00
_cell.angle_beta   90.00
_cell.angle_gamma   90.00
#
_symmetry.space_group_name_H-M   'P 1'
#
loop_
_entity.id
_entity.type
_entity.pdbx_description
1 polymer ?
#
loop_
_entity_poly.entity_id
_entity_poly.type
_entity_poly.pdbx_seq_one_letter_code
_entity_poly.pdbx_strand_id
1 'polypeptide(L)'
;VLEGGGMYLTIDGQRSALIAPFQALGFNGASGVSCEIVGGPLLDFNVIYREAALRATVSWCGAGTWSYQGGLRLLFNAGPALRVSVGDQRYLLEHYDSLLVDEAVALVIQDSPGVRLARITLVPL
;
A
#
# COMPACT_ATOMS: atom_id res chain seq x y z
N VAL A 1 5.92 6.69 -1.10
CA VAL A 1 7.02 7.07 -0.19
C VAL A 1 6.66 6.68 1.22
N LEU A 2 7.53 5.94 1.89
CA LEU A 2 7.38 5.57 3.30
C LEU A 2 8.18 6.49 4.23
N GLU A 3 9.40 6.84 3.81
CA GLU A 3 10.33 7.67 4.57
C GLU A 3 10.98 8.67 3.63
N GLY A 4 11.31 9.84 4.14
CA GLY A 4 11.95 10.92 3.39
C GLY A 4 11.04 12.11 3.17
N GLY A 5 11.49 13.09 2.39
CA GLY A 5 10.77 14.34 2.12
C GLY A 5 9.77 14.25 0.98
N GLY A 6 9.72 13.13 0.28
CA GLY A 6 8.90 12.98 -0.91
C GLY A 6 9.70 13.02 -2.21
N MET A 7 8.98 12.97 -3.32
CA MET A 7 9.60 12.97 -4.64
C MET A 7 8.69 13.58 -5.70
N TYR A 8 9.30 13.96 -6.81
CA TYR A 8 8.57 14.27 -8.04
C TYR A 8 8.86 13.17 -9.05
N LEU A 9 7.84 12.71 -9.74
CA LEU A 9 7.99 11.83 -10.89
C LEU A 9 7.70 12.60 -12.17
N THR A 10 8.55 12.39 -13.17
CA THR A 10 8.26 12.83 -14.53
C THR A 10 7.93 11.58 -15.33
N ILE A 11 6.67 11.47 -15.75
CA ILE A 11 6.12 10.30 -16.44
C ILE A 11 5.79 10.73 -17.87
N ASP A 12 6.46 10.14 -18.84
CA ASP A 12 6.32 10.48 -20.26
C ASP A 12 6.39 12.00 -20.51
N GLY A 13 7.35 12.67 -19.87
CA GLY A 13 7.58 14.10 -20.00
C GLY A 13 6.70 14.99 -19.12
N GLN A 14 5.74 14.44 -18.39
CA GLN A 14 4.89 15.21 -17.46
C GLN A 14 5.34 15.04 -16.02
N ARG A 15 5.65 16.17 -15.38
CA ARG A 15 6.04 16.20 -13.97
C ARG A 15 4.81 16.13 -13.08
N SER A 16 4.83 15.22 -12.09
CA SER A 16 3.79 15.13 -11.07
C SER A 16 3.85 16.31 -10.09
N ALA A 17 2.78 16.51 -9.30
CA ALA A 17 2.87 17.23 -8.06
C ALA A 17 3.80 16.50 -7.08
N LEU A 18 4.19 17.14 -5.99
CA LEU A 18 4.98 16.49 -4.94
C LEU A 18 4.23 15.26 -4.41
N ILE A 19 4.90 14.12 -4.45
CA ILE A 19 4.40 12.88 -3.85
C ILE A 19 4.97 12.81 -2.45
N ALA A 20 4.16 13.18 -1.47
CA ALA A 20 4.52 13.14 -0.06
C ALA A 20 4.44 11.72 0.48
N PRO A 21 5.02 11.43 1.67
CA PRO A 21 4.84 10.14 2.31
C PRO A 21 3.38 9.74 2.45
N PHE A 22 3.09 8.46 2.22
CA PHE A 22 1.77 7.84 2.31
C PHE A 22 0.74 8.36 1.30
N GLN A 23 1.20 8.83 0.17
CA GLN A 23 0.38 9.12 -0.99
C GLN A 23 0.60 8.05 -2.07
N ALA A 24 -0.49 7.49 -2.58
CA ALA A 24 -0.43 6.52 -3.66
C ALA A 24 -0.48 7.22 -5.02
N LEU A 25 0.37 6.80 -5.94
CA LEU A 25 0.36 7.23 -7.32
C LEU A 25 0.47 6.01 -8.23
N GLY A 26 -0.48 5.86 -9.15
CA GLY A 26 -0.44 4.82 -10.17
C GLY A 26 0.12 5.34 -11.48
N PHE A 27 0.94 4.54 -12.12
CA PHE A 27 1.43 4.83 -13.48
C PHE A 27 1.77 3.53 -14.21
N ASN A 28 1.81 3.60 -15.53
CA ASN A 28 2.16 2.44 -16.35
C ASN A 28 3.66 2.17 -16.25
N GLY A 29 4.03 0.94 -15.86
CA GLY A 29 5.42 0.52 -15.73
C GLY A 29 6.22 0.54 -17.03
N ALA A 30 5.55 0.58 -18.19
CA ALA A 30 6.19 0.73 -19.50
C ALA A 30 6.50 2.18 -19.86
N SER A 31 5.99 3.16 -19.11
CA SER A 31 6.26 4.58 -19.33
C SER A 31 7.70 4.94 -19.02
N GLY A 32 8.21 5.96 -19.71
CA GLY A 32 9.50 6.56 -19.37
C GLY A 32 9.35 7.40 -18.10
N VAL A 33 10.03 6.99 -17.02
CA VAL A 33 9.90 7.63 -15.71
C VAL A 33 11.25 8.07 -15.20
N SER A 34 11.34 9.32 -14.74
CA SER A 34 12.47 9.84 -13.97
C SER A 34 11.97 10.35 -12.62
N CYS A 35 12.85 10.31 -11.63
CA CYS A 35 12.53 10.66 -10.25
C CYS A 35 13.49 11.73 -9.73
N GLU A 36 12.93 12.74 -9.04
CA GLU A 36 13.69 13.73 -8.29
C GLU A 36 13.30 13.61 -6.82
N ILE A 37 14.26 13.24 -5.97
CA ILE A 37 14.01 13.10 -4.54
C ILE A 37 14.17 14.45 -3.84
N VAL A 38 13.40 14.65 -2.75
CA VAL A 38 13.38 15.87 -1.97
C VAL A 38 13.85 15.58 -0.56
N GLY A 39 14.80 16.37 -0.04
CA GLY A 39 15.22 16.30 1.34
C GLY A 39 16.08 15.08 1.70
N GLY A 40 16.85 14.56 0.75
CA GLY A 40 17.76 13.45 0.99
C GLY A 40 17.17 12.07 0.68
N PRO A 41 17.77 10.98 1.17
CA PRO A 41 17.34 9.62 0.85
C PRO A 41 15.89 9.37 1.22
N LEU A 42 15.22 8.54 0.43
CA LEU A 42 13.85 8.11 0.71
C LEU A 42 13.72 6.60 0.63
N LEU A 43 12.69 6.08 1.27
CA LEU A 43 12.26 4.69 1.17
C LEU A 43 10.90 4.65 0.50
N ASP A 44 10.75 3.76 -0.46
CA ASP A 44 9.58 3.65 -1.31
C ASP A 44 8.96 2.27 -1.22
N PHE A 45 7.63 2.19 -1.36
CA PHE A 45 6.88 0.94 -1.43
C PHE A 45 6.15 0.90 -2.77
N ASN A 46 6.40 -0.15 -3.53
CA ASN A 46 5.81 -0.32 -4.86
C ASN A 46 4.94 -1.57 -4.93
N VAL A 47 3.79 -1.43 -5.56
CA VAL A 47 2.96 -2.56 -5.96
C VAL A 47 3.12 -2.73 -7.46
N ILE A 48 3.75 -3.84 -7.84
CA ILE A 48 4.03 -4.15 -9.24
C ILE A 48 3.18 -5.36 -9.63
N TYR A 49 2.37 -5.21 -10.66
CA TYR A 49 1.44 -6.25 -11.09
C TYR A 49 1.27 -6.23 -12.61
N ARG A 50 0.74 -7.33 -13.14
CA ARG A 50 0.46 -7.45 -14.57
C ARG A 50 -0.90 -6.83 -14.87
N GLU A 51 -0.93 -5.64 -15.43
CA GLU A 51 -2.16 -4.90 -15.70
C GLU A 51 -3.09 -5.59 -16.72
N ALA A 52 -2.55 -6.48 -17.57
CA ALA A 52 -3.35 -7.27 -18.51
C ALA A 52 -4.17 -8.36 -17.80
N ALA A 53 -3.83 -8.72 -16.56
CA ALA A 53 -4.47 -9.80 -15.81
C ALA A 53 -5.19 -9.33 -14.55
N LEU A 54 -4.76 -8.23 -13.96
CA LEU A 54 -5.23 -7.77 -12.65
C LEU A 54 -5.52 -6.28 -12.66
N ARG A 55 -6.45 -5.89 -11.79
CA ARG A 55 -6.65 -4.51 -11.37
C ARG A 55 -6.19 -4.37 -9.93
N ALA A 56 -5.32 -3.42 -9.65
CA ALA A 56 -4.85 -3.12 -8.30
C ALA A 56 -5.47 -1.84 -7.78
N THR A 57 -5.81 -1.86 -6.50
CA THR A 57 -6.23 -0.67 -5.76
C THR A 57 -5.36 -0.56 -4.52
N VAL A 58 -4.78 0.61 -4.28
CA VAL A 58 -3.94 0.90 -3.11
C VAL A 58 -4.54 2.08 -2.37
N SER A 59 -4.76 1.91 -1.08
CA SER A 59 -5.22 3.00 -0.22
C SER A 59 -4.56 2.91 1.15
N TRP A 60 -4.30 4.06 1.74
CA TRP A 60 -3.81 4.16 3.12
C TRP A 60 -4.98 4.25 4.08
N CYS A 61 -4.90 3.54 5.19
CA CYS A 61 -5.98 3.46 6.14
C CYS A 61 -5.49 3.37 7.59
N GLY A 62 -6.43 3.56 8.52
CA GLY A 62 -6.23 3.29 9.94
C GLY A 62 -6.90 1.99 10.38
N ALA A 63 -7.24 1.91 11.67
CA ALA A 63 -7.97 0.80 12.25
C ALA A 63 -9.39 0.66 11.69
N GLY A 64 -9.98 -0.51 11.84
CA GLY A 64 -11.35 -0.80 11.45
C GLY A 64 -11.52 -2.18 10.86
N THR A 65 -12.69 -2.40 10.27
CA THR A 65 -13.04 -3.65 9.60
C THR A 65 -12.92 -3.49 8.10
N TRP A 66 -12.19 -4.40 7.48
CA TRP A 66 -12.09 -4.49 6.03
C TRP A 66 -12.88 -5.69 5.55
N SER A 67 -14.09 -5.44 5.06
CA SER A 67 -14.97 -6.48 4.52
C SER A 67 -14.45 -7.01 3.20
N TYR A 68 -14.69 -8.29 2.94
CA TYR A 68 -14.35 -8.91 1.67
C TYR A 68 -15.27 -8.41 0.56
N GLN A 69 -14.68 -7.91 -0.51
CA GLN A 69 -15.39 -7.42 -1.70
C GLN A 69 -14.83 -8.02 -2.99
N GLY A 70 -14.22 -9.20 -2.89
CA GLY A 70 -13.58 -9.88 -4.03
C GLY A 70 -12.07 -9.66 -4.08
N GLY A 71 -11.40 -10.54 -4.80
CA GLY A 71 -9.97 -10.44 -5.04
C GLY A 71 -9.07 -10.87 -3.90
N LEU A 72 -7.80 -10.70 -4.14
CA LEU A 72 -6.73 -10.95 -3.19
C LEU A 72 -6.46 -9.68 -2.40
N ARG A 73 -6.32 -9.79 -1.09
CA ARG A 73 -6.05 -8.65 -0.21
C ARG A 73 -4.66 -8.74 0.41
N LEU A 74 -3.94 -7.64 0.39
CA LEU A 74 -2.66 -7.51 1.03
C LEU A 74 -2.69 -6.32 1.98
N LEU A 75 -2.24 -6.53 3.22
CA LEU A 75 -1.96 -5.45 4.17
C LEU A 75 -0.46 -5.26 4.27
N PHE A 76 -0.03 -4.01 4.25
CA PHE A 76 1.35 -3.64 4.53
C PHE A 76 1.39 -2.66 5.69
N ASN A 77 2.14 -3.00 6.75
CA ASN A 77 2.22 -2.18 7.95
C ASN A 77 3.42 -1.23 7.90
N ALA A 78 3.16 0.05 7.69
CA ALA A 78 4.19 1.09 7.73
C ALA A 78 4.24 1.83 9.08
N GLY A 79 3.42 1.42 10.04
CA GLY A 79 3.38 1.94 11.40
C GLY A 79 4.01 1.02 12.43
N PRO A 80 3.78 1.27 13.72
CA PRO A 80 4.20 0.38 14.80
C PRO A 80 3.50 -0.98 14.71
N ALA A 81 4.03 -1.97 15.43
CA ALA A 81 3.43 -3.30 15.52
C ALA A 81 1.96 -3.21 15.94
N LEU A 82 1.12 -4.01 15.31
CA LEU A 82 -0.32 -4.05 15.59
C LEU A 82 -0.90 -5.43 15.34
N ARG A 83 -2.08 -5.67 15.91
CA ARG A 83 -2.79 -6.95 15.76
C ARG A 83 -3.87 -6.85 14.69
N VAL A 84 -3.96 -7.91 13.88
CA VAL A 84 -4.97 -8.05 12.83
C VAL A 84 -5.64 -9.41 13.00
N SER A 85 -6.96 -9.45 12.95
CA SER A 85 -7.73 -10.68 12.93
C SER A 85 -8.21 -10.98 11.52
N VAL A 86 -8.06 -12.23 11.09
CA VAL A 86 -8.53 -12.75 9.81
C VAL A 86 -9.46 -13.91 10.14
N GLY A 87 -10.77 -13.69 10.11
CA GLY A 87 -11.71 -14.67 10.64
C GLY A 87 -11.36 -15.02 12.07
N ASP A 88 -11.10 -16.31 12.36
CA ASP A 88 -10.72 -16.80 13.70
C ASP A 88 -9.22 -16.72 13.97
N GLN A 89 -8.42 -16.35 13.00
CA GLN A 89 -6.97 -16.25 13.14
C GLN A 89 -6.55 -14.85 13.56
N ARG A 90 -5.50 -14.78 14.38
CA ARG A 90 -4.92 -13.52 14.83
C ARG A 90 -3.46 -13.44 14.48
N TYR A 91 -3.03 -12.28 13.98
CA TYR A 91 -1.67 -12.03 13.55
C TYR A 91 -1.13 -10.77 14.20
N LEU A 92 0.15 -10.79 14.57
CA LEU A 92 0.91 -9.60 14.93
C LEU A 92 1.70 -9.16 13.70
N LEU A 93 1.39 -7.97 13.18
CA LEU A 93 2.16 -7.34 12.12
C LEU A 93 3.13 -6.34 12.73
N GLU A 94 4.40 -6.63 12.62
CA GLU A 94 5.45 -5.71 13.01
C GLU A 94 5.66 -4.65 11.93
N HIS A 95 6.50 -3.68 12.23
CA HIS A 95 6.84 -2.62 11.29
C HIS A 95 7.39 -3.19 9.98
N TYR A 96 6.80 -2.80 8.85
CA TYR A 96 7.09 -3.27 7.49
C TYR A 96 6.74 -4.74 7.20
N ASP A 97 6.03 -5.40 8.10
CA ASP A 97 5.42 -6.69 7.78
C ASP A 97 4.24 -6.53 6.82
N SER A 98 3.99 -7.58 6.07
CA SER A 98 2.81 -7.69 5.21
C SER A 98 2.03 -8.98 5.48
N LEU A 99 0.73 -8.94 5.22
CA LEU A 99 -0.18 -10.07 5.38
C LEU A 99 -0.98 -10.24 4.09
N LEU A 100 -0.83 -11.39 3.47
CA LEU A 100 -1.57 -11.78 2.27
C LEU A 100 -2.79 -12.61 2.67
N VAL A 101 -3.97 -12.23 2.23
CA VAL A 101 -5.22 -12.90 2.56
C VAL A 101 -5.97 -13.25 1.27
N ASP A 102 -6.10 -14.54 1.02
CA ASP A 102 -6.85 -15.09 -0.11
C ASP A 102 -8.25 -15.60 0.28
N GLU A 103 -8.60 -15.53 1.57
CA GLU A 103 -9.87 -16.00 2.09
C GLU A 103 -10.94 -14.92 2.03
N ALA A 104 -12.20 -15.35 1.84
CA ALA A 104 -13.37 -14.46 1.78
C ALA A 104 -13.90 -14.13 3.18
N VAL A 105 -13.05 -13.62 4.06
CA VAL A 105 -13.39 -13.28 5.44
C VAL A 105 -13.08 -11.82 5.74
N ALA A 106 -13.73 -11.25 6.75
CA ALA A 106 -13.42 -9.91 7.20
C ALA A 106 -12.07 -9.85 7.89
N LEU A 107 -11.34 -8.78 7.64
CA LEU A 107 -10.14 -8.41 8.39
C LEU A 107 -10.51 -7.37 9.43
N VAL A 108 -10.10 -7.57 10.66
CA VAL A 108 -10.28 -6.60 11.74
C VAL A 108 -8.92 -6.08 12.18
N ILE A 109 -8.72 -4.80 11.95
CA ILE A 109 -7.48 -4.09 12.31
C ILE A 109 -7.71 -3.41 13.63
N GLN A 110 -6.99 -3.85 14.67
CA GLN A 110 -7.13 -3.31 16.01
C GLN A 110 -6.64 -1.86 16.07
N ASP A 111 -7.39 -1.02 16.77
CA ASP A 111 -6.99 0.36 17.01
C ASP A 111 -5.76 0.42 17.93
N SER A 112 -4.80 1.25 17.51
CA SER A 112 -3.56 1.43 18.24
C SER A 112 -2.93 2.75 17.83
N PRO A 113 -2.17 3.43 18.70
CA PRO A 113 -1.54 4.69 18.35
C PRO A 113 -0.60 4.55 17.15
N GLY A 114 -0.71 5.46 16.18
CA GLY A 114 0.18 5.53 15.04
C GLY A 114 -0.08 4.51 13.94
N VAL A 115 -1.27 3.90 13.91
CA VAL A 115 -1.64 2.94 12.85
C VAL A 115 -1.46 3.58 11.47
N ARG A 116 -0.71 2.88 10.61
CA ARG A 116 -0.43 3.31 9.24
C ARG A 116 -0.33 2.08 8.34
N LEU A 117 -1.40 1.78 7.63
CA LEU A 117 -1.52 0.59 6.81
C LEU A 117 -1.82 0.94 5.36
N ALA A 118 -1.16 0.24 4.44
CA ALA A 118 -1.60 0.20 3.05
C ALA A 118 -2.51 -1.01 2.86
N ARG A 119 -3.69 -0.78 2.32
CA ARG A 119 -4.59 -1.81 1.81
C ARG A 119 -4.37 -1.95 0.31
N ILE A 120 -4.05 -3.14 -0.11
CA ILE A 120 -3.89 -3.45 -1.53
C ILE A 120 -4.91 -4.53 -1.89
N THR A 121 -5.71 -4.27 -2.91
CA THR A 121 -6.63 -5.25 -3.47
C THR A 121 -6.21 -5.56 -4.90
N LEU A 122 -6.08 -6.85 -5.21
CA LEU A 122 -5.76 -7.33 -6.55
C LEU A 122 -6.95 -8.15 -7.05
N VAL A 123 -7.60 -7.67 -8.08
CA VAL A 123 -8.80 -8.31 -8.64
C VAL A 123 -8.51 -8.77 -10.07
N PRO A 124 -8.77 -10.06 -10.40
CA PRO A 124 -8.65 -10.53 -11.78
C PRO A 124 -9.58 -9.75 -12.72
N LEU A 125 -9.09 -9.47 -13.91
CA LEU A 125 -9.87 -8.83 -14.97
C LEU A 125 -10.88 -9.80 -15.59
#